data_a5d4b4c3478e9c78401cd7f6cc011471
#
_entry.id   a5d4b4c3478e9c78401cd7f6cc011471
#
_cell.length_a   1.000
_cell.length_b   1.000
_cell.length_c   1.000
_cell.angle_alpha   90.00
_cell.angle_beta   90.00
_cell.angle_gamma   90.00
#
_symmetry.space_group_name_H-M   'P 1'
#
loop_
_entity.id
_entity.type
_entity.pdbx_description
1 polymer ?
#
loop_
_entity_poly.entity_id
_entity_poly.type
_entity_poly.pdbx_seq_one_letter_code
_entity_poly.pdbx_strand_id
1 'polypeptide(L)'
;MIYIMRHGTTPYNKEGRLQGQMDIPLSEEGINQAKEAALRLKDIHFDEIYSSDLMRAHKTAEIIARFHDTGGVINDRRLREIGLGTWEGKTYDYLRKNEPDYALFYNSPQLYKGDVPEKYIDVLKRLNDFFNELDHEKDILVVSHGFVIYHLLKDIHNYEPIVPIDNCEVIKYDYKNNTFERNFMR
;
A
#
# COMPACT_ATOMS: atom_id res chain seq x y z
N MET A 1 7.57 -4.64 -15.94
CA MET A 1 8.01 -3.83 -14.77
C MET A 1 6.85 -3.64 -13.81
N ILE A 2 7.04 -3.66 -12.47
CA ILE A 2 5.97 -3.42 -11.51
C ILE A 2 6.21 -2.09 -10.78
N TYR A 3 5.20 -1.25 -10.70
CA TYR A 3 5.23 0.02 -9.98
C TYR A 3 4.29 -0.09 -8.79
N ILE A 4 4.84 0.04 -7.58
CA ILE A 4 4.09 -0.14 -6.33
C ILE A 4 3.91 1.22 -5.69
N MET A 5 2.66 1.61 -5.40
CA MET A 5 2.32 2.92 -4.88
C MET A 5 1.49 2.83 -3.60
N ARG A 6 1.81 3.68 -2.63
CA ARG A 6 0.93 3.92 -1.48
C ARG A 6 -0.17 4.91 -1.85
N HIS A 7 -1.40 4.67 -1.38
CA HIS A 7 -2.54 5.59 -1.55
C HIS A 7 -2.25 7.01 -1.05
N GLY A 8 -2.99 8.01 -1.54
CA GLY A 8 -2.92 9.40 -1.09
C GLY A 8 -3.37 9.61 0.36
N THR A 9 -3.05 10.76 0.93
CA THR A 9 -3.36 11.12 2.33
C THR A 9 -4.86 11.05 2.62
N THR A 10 -5.21 10.49 3.79
CA THR A 10 -6.57 10.47 4.36
C THR A 10 -6.65 11.39 5.58
N PRO A 11 -7.86 11.75 6.07
CA PRO A 11 -7.99 12.43 7.36
C PRO A 11 -7.30 11.68 8.50
N TYR A 12 -7.39 10.34 8.52
CA TYR A 12 -6.77 9.51 9.56
C TYR A 12 -5.23 9.52 9.52
N ASN A 13 -4.63 9.67 8.34
CA ASN A 13 -3.18 9.89 8.27
C ASN A 13 -2.77 11.18 8.99
N LYS A 14 -3.53 12.27 8.78
CA LYS A 14 -3.28 13.56 9.43
C LYS A 14 -3.45 13.51 10.94
N GLU A 15 -4.43 12.75 11.40
CA GLU A 15 -4.72 12.57 12.82
C GLU A 15 -3.83 11.53 13.51
N GLY A 16 -2.95 10.87 12.78
CA GLY A 16 -2.10 9.79 13.32
C GLY A 16 -2.92 8.61 13.84
N ARG A 17 -4.00 8.23 13.13
CA ARG A 17 -4.85 7.09 13.45
C ARG A 17 -4.55 5.89 12.56
N LEU A 18 -4.60 4.70 13.15
CA LEU A 18 -4.59 3.44 12.41
C LEU A 18 -5.88 3.30 11.60
N GLN A 19 -5.75 2.89 10.35
CA GLN A 19 -6.88 2.73 9.45
C GLN A 19 -7.28 1.27 9.27
N GLY A 20 -6.29 0.37 9.20
CA GLY A 20 -6.55 -1.04 8.90
C GLY A 20 -7.42 -1.19 7.65
N GLN A 21 -8.50 -1.95 7.77
CA GLN A 21 -9.48 -2.15 6.69
C GLN A 21 -10.73 -1.25 6.79
N MET A 22 -10.73 -0.24 7.67
CA MET A 22 -11.75 0.81 7.64
C MET A 22 -11.74 1.52 6.29
N ASP A 23 -12.92 1.77 5.75
CA ASP A 23 -13.07 2.36 4.41
C ASP A 23 -13.12 3.90 4.48
N ILE A 24 -11.97 4.50 4.75
CA ILE A 24 -11.76 5.95 4.88
C ILE A 24 -11.41 6.56 3.52
N PRO A 25 -12.13 7.62 3.08
CA PRO A 25 -11.83 8.27 1.80
C PRO A 25 -10.53 9.09 1.85
N LEU A 26 -10.03 9.48 0.68
CA LEU A 26 -8.95 10.46 0.57
C LEU A 26 -9.38 11.82 1.15
N SER A 27 -8.44 12.53 1.77
CA SER A 27 -8.60 13.95 2.05
C SER A 27 -8.45 14.77 0.74
N GLU A 28 -8.78 16.05 0.78
CA GLU A 28 -8.53 16.98 -0.35
C GLU A 28 -7.05 16.99 -0.74
N GLU A 29 -6.16 17.00 0.25
CA GLU A 29 -4.71 16.87 0.03
C GLU A 29 -4.36 15.54 -0.68
N GLY A 30 -4.94 14.41 -0.23
CA GLY A 30 -4.71 13.12 -0.86
C GLY A 30 -5.19 13.05 -2.31
N ILE A 31 -6.30 13.72 -2.63
CA ILE A 31 -6.76 13.87 -4.02
C ILE A 31 -5.76 14.67 -4.86
N ASN A 32 -5.20 15.75 -4.31
CA ASN A 32 -4.21 16.55 -5.01
C ASN A 32 -2.89 15.80 -5.19
N GLN A 33 -2.43 15.07 -4.18
CA GLN A 33 -1.26 14.17 -4.29
C GLN A 33 -1.45 13.12 -5.40
N ALA A 34 -2.64 12.51 -5.47
CA ALA A 34 -2.96 11.54 -6.54
C ALA A 34 -2.95 12.18 -7.93
N LYS A 35 -3.45 13.43 -8.08
CA LYS A 35 -3.40 14.17 -9.36
C LYS A 35 -1.95 14.51 -9.75
N GLU A 36 -1.12 14.94 -8.81
CA GLU A 36 0.30 15.22 -9.05
C GLU A 36 1.04 13.94 -9.45
N ALA A 37 0.76 12.82 -8.77
CA ALA A 37 1.31 11.52 -9.13
C ALA A 37 0.88 11.09 -10.54
N ALA A 38 -0.40 11.29 -10.89
CA ALA A 38 -0.91 11.01 -12.23
C ALA A 38 -0.16 11.79 -13.32
N LEU A 39 0.12 13.09 -13.08
CA LEU A 39 0.90 13.91 -14.01
C LEU A 39 2.35 13.44 -14.15
N ARG A 40 2.97 12.97 -13.06
CA ARG A 40 4.34 12.40 -13.11
C ARG A 40 4.37 11.07 -13.87
N LEU A 41 3.33 10.26 -13.75
CA LEU A 41 3.26 8.93 -14.34
C LEU A 41 2.69 8.93 -15.77
N LYS A 42 2.14 10.03 -16.28
CA LYS A 42 1.37 10.09 -17.54
C LYS A 42 2.11 9.58 -18.80
N ASP A 43 3.44 9.70 -18.80
CA ASP A 43 4.29 9.29 -19.92
C ASP A 43 4.84 7.85 -19.75
N ILE A 44 4.52 7.18 -18.64
CA ILE A 44 4.82 5.76 -18.43
C ILE A 44 3.69 4.94 -19.03
N HIS A 45 4.02 3.92 -19.80
CA HIS A 45 3.02 2.95 -20.25
C HIS A 45 2.67 1.99 -19.12
N PHE A 46 1.38 1.77 -18.90
CA PHE A 46 0.88 0.68 -18.04
C PHE A 46 -0.06 -0.19 -18.87
N ASP A 47 0.15 -1.50 -18.84
CA ASP A 47 -0.76 -2.49 -19.41
C ASP A 47 -1.96 -2.70 -18.50
N GLU A 48 -1.73 -2.67 -17.18
CA GLU A 48 -2.75 -2.93 -16.16
C GLU A 48 -2.52 -2.04 -14.92
N ILE A 49 -3.63 -1.65 -14.27
CA ILE A 49 -3.61 -0.94 -12.99
C ILE A 49 -4.42 -1.73 -11.98
N TYR A 50 -3.75 -2.29 -10.98
CA TYR A 50 -4.38 -2.97 -9.85
C TYR A 50 -4.48 -2.05 -8.64
N SER A 51 -5.51 -2.25 -7.82
CA SER A 51 -5.68 -1.52 -6.57
C SER A 51 -6.31 -2.40 -5.49
N SER A 52 -5.94 -2.13 -4.23
CA SER A 52 -6.81 -2.47 -3.12
C SER A 52 -8.20 -1.88 -3.37
N ASP A 53 -9.24 -2.63 -3.03
CA ASP A 53 -10.64 -2.19 -3.16
C ASP A 53 -11.08 -1.20 -2.07
N LEU A 54 -10.21 -0.86 -1.09
CA LEU A 54 -10.49 0.19 -0.12
C LEU A 54 -10.48 1.56 -0.80
N MET A 55 -11.49 2.40 -0.50
CA MET A 55 -11.78 3.66 -1.20
C MET A 55 -10.55 4.54 -1.43
N ARG A 56 -9.68 4.70 -0.43
CA ARG A 56 -8.47 5.54 -0.53
C ARG A 56 -7.49 5.06 -1.60
N ALA A 57 -7.29 3.74 -1.70
CA ALA A 57 -6.40 3.14 -2.69
C ALA A 57 -7.05 3.14 -4.08
N HIS A 58 -8.30 2.65 -4.15
CA HIS A 58 -9.06 2.64 -5.39
C HIS A 58 -9.17 4.03 -6.01
N LYS A 59 -9.51 5.06 -5.20
CA LYS A 59 -9.62 6.45 -5.69
C LYS A 59 -8.28 7.01 -6.17
N THR A 60 -7.19 6.68 -5.51
CA THR A 60 -5.85 7.04 -5.98
C THR A 60 -5.58 6.43 -7.36
N ALA A 61 -5.83 5.13 -7.52
CA ALA A 61 -5.66 4.41 -8.78
C ALA A 61 -6.57 4.95 -9.90
N GLU A 62 -7.85 5.24 -9.61
CA GLU A 62 -8.78 5.83 -10.57
C GLU A 62 -8.29 7.18 -11.13
N ILE A 63 -7.71 8.04 -10.26
CA ILE A 63 -7.20 9.34 -10.70
C ILE A 63 -6.03 9.15 -11.67
N ILE A 64 -5.15 8.18 -11.41
CA ILE A 64 -4.02 7.87 -12.29
C ILE A 64 -4.49 7.23 -13.59
N ALA A 65 -5.42 6.27 -13.53
CA ALA A 65 -5.94 5.54 -14.68
C ALA A 65 -6.53 6.44 -15.77
N ARG A 66 -6.96 7.66 -15.45
CA ARG A 66 -7.49 8.63 -16.44
C ARG A 66 -6.48 9.06 -17.50
N PHE A 67 -5.20 8.85 -17.25
CA PHE A 67 -4.10 9.18 -18.17
C PHE A 67 -3.57 7.95 -18.94
N HIS A 68 -4.19 6.78 -18.73
CA HIS A 68 -3.71 5.51 -19.29
C HIS A 68 -4.86 4.72 -19.92
N ASP A 69 -4.58 4.07 -21.04
CA ASP A 69 -5.56 3.21 -21.74
C ASP A 69 -5.43 1.75 -21.24
N THR A 70 -5.85 1.52 -20.00
CA THR A 70 -5.75 0.21 -19.34
C THR A 70 -7.10 -0.51 -19.18
N GLY A 71 -8.18 0.07 -19.73
CA GLY A 71 -9.54 -0.45 -19.51
C GLY A 71 -10.09 -0.19 -18.11
N GLY A 72 -9.36 0.57 -17.26
CA GLY A 72 -9.76 0.94 -15.89
C GLY A 72 -8.89 0.30 -14.81
N VAL A 73 -9.41 0.30 -13.58
CA VAL A 73 -8.74 -0.22 -12.38
C VAL A 73 -9.28 -1.59 -12.01
N ILE A 74 -8.40 -2.56 -11.83
CA ILE A 74 -8.72 -3.91 -11.38
C ILE A 74 -8.58 -3.95 -9.86
N ASN A 75 -9.69 -4.15 -9.15
CA ASN A 75 -9.68 -4.25 -7.70
C ASN A 75 -9.31 -5.67 -7.24
N ASP A 76 -8.37 -5.75 -6.29
CA ASP A 76 -7.99 -7.01 -5.66
C ASP A 76 -7.92 -6.87 -4.13
N ARG A 77 -8.71 -7.67 -3.41
CA ARG A 77 -8.77 -7.66 -1.94
C ARG A 77 -7.47 -8.12 -1.29
N ARG A 78 -6.63 -8.87 -2.01
CA ARG A 78 -5.31 -9.28 -1.53
C ARG A 78 -4.37 -8.10 -1.31
N LEU A 79 -4.67 -6.93 -1.90
CA LEU A 79 -3.92 -5.68 -1.74
C LEU A 79 -4.39 -4.81 -0.57
N ARG A 80 -5.42 -5.21 0.19
CA ARG A 80 -5.90 -4.48 1.37
C ARG A 80 -4.81 -4.33 2.43
N GLU A 81 -4.92 -3.26 3.22
CA GLU A 81 -4.13 -3.11 4.46
C GLU A 81 -4.42 -4.26 5.42
N ILE A 82 -3.51 -4.50 6.38
CA ILE A 82 -3.75 -5.48 7.43
C ILE A 82 -4.97 -5.10 8.25
N GLY A 83 -5.83 -6.08 8.55
CA GLY A 83 -6.97 -5.88 9.44
C GLY A 83 -6.53 -5.77 10.89
N LEU A 84 -6.84 -4.65 11.55
CA LEU A 84 -6.38 -4.31 12.90
C LEU A 84 -7.50 -4.35 13.96
N GLY A 85 -8.74 -4.59 13.56
CA GLY A 85 -9.88 -4.76 14.45
C GLY A 85 -10.09 -3.61 15.42
N THR A 86 -10.05 -3.89 16.73
CA THR A 86 -10.30 -2.89 17.77
C THR A 86 -9.27 -1.77 17.84
N TRP A 87 -8.14 -1.89 17.16
CA TRP A 87 -7.13 -0.83 17.06
C TRP A 87 -7.46 0.20 15.97
N GLU A 88 -8.31 -0.15 15.04
CA GLU A 88 -8.72 0.75 13.96
C GLU A 88 -9.42 2.00 14.51
N GLY A 89 -9.05 3.16 13.98
CA GLY A 89 -9.53 4.47 14.44
C GLY A 89 -8.82 5.04 15.68
N LYS A 90 -8.06 4.23 16.42
CA LYS A 90 -7.27 4.72 17.56
C LYS A 90 -6.00 5.42 17.07
N THR A 91 -5.55 6.44 17.81
CA THR A 91 -4.29 7.12 17.50
C THR A 91 -3.08 6.27 17.90
N TYR A 92 -1.95 6.47 17.22
CA TYR A 92 -0.68 5.83 17.57
C TYR A 92 -0.29 6.10 19.03
N ASP A 93 -0.53 7.33 19.53
CA ASP A 93 -0.20 7.69 20.92
C ASP A 93 -1.09 6.98 21.93
N TYR A 94 -2.38 6.82 21.62
CA TYR A 94 -3.28 6.03 22.46
C TYR A 94 -2.81 4.57 22.54
N LEU A 95 -2.48 3.97 21.40
CA LEU A 95 -2.06 2.57 21.33
C LEU A 95 -0.74 2.33 22.07
N ARG A 96 0.24 3.22 21.91
CA ARG A 96 1.52 3.13 22.64
C ARG A 96 1.35 3.18 24.15
N LYS A 97 0.34 3.93 24.65
CA LYS A 97 0.09 4.10 26.08
C LYS A 97 -0.78 3.00 26.67
N ASN A 98 -1.74 2.48 25.91
CA ASN A 98 -2.83 1.66 26.45
C ASN A 98 -2.86 0.23 25.93
N GLU A 99 -2.10 -0.09 24.89
CA GLU A 99 -2.04 -1.43 24.30
C GLU A 99 -0.60 -1.97 24.45
N PRO A 100 -0.31 -2.78 25.47
CA PRO A 100 1.06 -3.24 25.79
C PRO A 100 1.76 -3.94 24.61
N ASP A 101 0.99 -4.71 23.83
CA ASP A 101 1.51 -5.51 22.73
C ASP A 101 1.64 -4.72 21.42
N TYR A 102 1.17 -3.46 21.37
CA TYR A 102 1.23 -2.64 20.16
C TYR A 102 2.67 -2.45 19.65
N ALA A 103 3.62 -2.22 20.56
CA ALA A 103 5.03 -2.06 20.21
C ALA A 103 5.60 -3.35 19.60
N LEU A 104 5.22 -4.52 20.11
CA LEU A 104 5.62 -5.82 19.57
C LEU A 104 5.02 -6.01 18.17
N PHE A 105 3.73 -5.75 17.99
CA PHE A 105 3.08 -5.84 16.69
C PHE A 105 3.75 -4.92 15.66
N TYR A 106 4.03 -3.67 16.03
CA TYR A 106 4.60 -2.69 15.11
C TYR A 106 6.04 -3.03 14.69
N ASN A 107 6.88 -3.47 15.64
CA ASN A 107 8.30 -3.72 15.38
C ASN A 107 8.60 -5.16 14.92
N SER A 108 7.76 -6.11 15.30
CA SER A 108 7.99 -7.54 15.06
C SER A 108 6.66 -8.29 14.90
N PRO A 109 5.85 -7.96 13.87
CA PRO A 109 4.49 -8.50 13.71
C PRO A 109 4.46 -10.02 13.60
N GLN A 110 5.54 -10.64 13.13
CA GLN A 110 5.71 -12.10 13.08
C GLN A 110 5.73 -12.76 14.46
N LEU A 111 6.07 -12.02 15.52
CA LEU A 111 6.09 -12.52 16.92
C LEU A 111 4.78 -12.24 17.65
N TYR A 112 3.93 -11.36 17.11
CA TYR A 112 2.67 -11.01 17.75
C TYR A 112 1.68 -12.16 17.70
N LYS A 113 1.15 -12.56 18.87
CA LYS A 113 0.20 -13.68 19.03
C LYS A 113 -1.18 -13.23 19.54
N GLY A 114 -1.37 -11.92 19.68
CA GLY A 114 -2.63 -11.36 20.15
C GLY A 114 -3.77 -11.50 19.14
N ASP A 115 -4.94 -11.06 19.55
CA ASP A 115 -6.17 -11.18 18.78
C ASP A 115 -6.32 -9.98 17.83
N VAL A 116 -5.87 -10.18 16.59
CA VAL A 116 -6.16 -9.27 15.46
C VAL A 116 -6.93 -10.04 14.41
N PRO A 117 -7.83 -9.39 13.66
CA PRO A 117 -8.67 -10.06 12.66
C PRO A 117 -7.86 -10.73 11.55
N GLU A 118 -6.67 -10.22 11.25
CA GLU A 118 -5.80 -10.78 10.22
C GLU A 118 -4.39 -11.01 10.77
N LYS A 119 -3.92 -12.24 10.69
CA LYS A 119 -2.57 -12.59 11.13
C LYS A 119 -1.54 -12.12 10.10
N TYR A 120 -0.37 -11.72 10.59
CA TYR A 120 0.74 -11.28 9.75
C TYR A 120 1.11 -12.28 8.64
N ILE A 121 1.15 -13.58 8.97
CA ILE A 121 1.47 -14.62 8.00
C ILE A 121 0.43 -14.73 6.87
N ASP A 122 -0.84 -14.46 7.17
CA ASP A 122 -1.92 -14.49 6.17
C ASP A 122 -1.79 -13.27 5.22
N VAL A 123 -1.33 -12.12 5.75
CA VAL A 123 -0.99 -10.95 4.92
C VAL A 123 0.12 -11.29 3.93
N LEU A 124 1.23 -11.85 4.41
CA LEU A 124 2.34 -12.25 3.52
C LEU A 124 1.89 -13.26 2.47
N LYS A 125 1.07 -14.24 2.86
CA LYS A 125 0.55 -15.24 1.94
C LYS A 125 -0.28 -14.60 0.83
N ARG A 126 -1.29 -13.76 1.17
CA ARG A 126 -2.15 -13.15 0.13
C ARG A 126 -1.39 -12.22 -0.80
N LEU A 127 -0.39 -11.49 -0.30
CA LEU A 127 0.47 -10.65 -1.13
C LEU A 127 1.32 -11.49 -2.08
N ASN A 128 1.97 -12.54 -1.56
CA ASN A 128 2.77 -13.44 -2.38
C ASN A 128 1.92 -14.12 -3.46
N ASP A 129 0.72 -14.59 -3.12
CA ASP A 129 -0.22 -15.19 -4.08
C ASP A 129 -0.60 -14.18 -5.17
N PHE A 130 -0.87 -12.93 -4.82
CA PHE A 130 -1.17 -11.87 -5.79
C PHE A 130 0.01 -11.60 -6.73
N PHE A 131 1.21 -11.36 -6.19
CA PHE A 131 2.37 -10.99 -7.01
C PHE A 131 2.87 -12.14 -7.89
N ASN A 132 2.71 -13.39 -7.46
CA ASN A 132 3.03 -14.57 -8.29
C ASN A 132 2.07 -14.80 -9.46
N GLU A 133 0.85 -14.28 -9.39
CA GLU A 133 -0.14 -14.37 -10.47
C GLU A 133 0.01 -13.28 -11.53
N LEU A 134 0.79 -12.21 -11.25
CA LEU A 134 0.99 -11.14 -12.22
C LEU A 134 1.74 -11.62 -13.47
N ASP A 135 1.36 -11.08 -14.61
CA ASP A 135 2.13 -11.24 -15.84
C ASP A 135 3.38 -10.32 -15.80
N HIS A 136 4.52 -10.91 -15.51
CA HIS A 136 5.79 -10.18 -15.34
C HIS A 136 6.40 -9.63 -16.65
N GLU A 137 5.81 -9.91 -17.81
CA GLU A 137 6.18 -9.29 -19.07
C GLU A 137 5.46 -7.93 -19.28
N LYS A 138 4.44 -7.64 -18.47
CA LYS A 138 3.69 -6.39 -18.49
C LYS A 138 4.29 -5.31 -17.60
N ASP A 139 3.96 -4.05 -17.93
CA ASP A 139 4.16 -2.91 -17.05
C ASP A 139 2.88 -2.66 -16.24
N ILE A 140 2.98 -2.85 -14.93
CA ILE A 140 1.82 -2.90 -14.02
C ILE A 140 1.97 -1.87 -12.91
N LEU A 141 0.91 -1.07 -12.67
CA LEU A 141 0.80 -0.25 -11.47
C LEU A 141 -0.04 -0.98 -10.40
N VAL A 142 0.47 -1.03 -9.17
CA VAL A 142 -0.23 -1.60 -8.00
C VAL A 142 -0.38 -0.54 -6.92
N VAL A 143 -1.61 -0.15 -6.59
CA VAL A 143 -1.90 0.84 -5.53
C VAL A 143 -2.37 0.13 -4.27
N SER A 144 -1.66 0.32 -3.16
CA SER A 144 -1.89 -0.37 -1.90
C SER A 144 -1.61 0.53 -0.68
N HIS A 145 -1.16 -0.02 0.44
CA HIS A 145 -1.08 0.63 1.76
C HIS A 145 0.32 0.52 2.37
N GLY A 146 0.59 1.38 3.36
CA GLY A 146 1.93 1.53 3.90
C GLY A 146 2.51 0.27 4.54
N PHE A 147 1.76 -0.39 5.43
CA PHE A 147 2.24 -1.58 6.14
C PHE A 147 2.47 -2.75 5.15
N VAL A 148 1.50 -3.03 4.29
CA VAL A 148 1.60 -4.17 3.37
C VAL A 148 2.69 -3.95 2.31
N ILE A 149 2.89 -2.72 1.82
CA ILE A 149 3.99 -2.42 0.89
C ILE A 149 5.35 -2.61 1.59
N TYR A 150 5.50 -2.10 2.83
CA TYR A 150 6.72 -2.25 3.59
C TYR A 150 7.10 -3.72 3.76
N HIS A 151 6.15 -4.56 4.18
CA HIS A 151 6.40 -5.98 4.41
C HIS A 151 6.50 -6.82 3.14
N LEU A 152 5.81 -6.43 2.06
CA LEU A 152 6.05 -6.99 0.74
C LEU A 152 7.53 -6.84 0.35
N LEU A 153 8.07 -5.64 0.46
CA LEU A 153 9.44 -5.36 0.09
C LEU A 153 10.44 -6.07 1.02
N LYS A 154 10.22 -5.97 2.32
CA LYS A 154 11.13 -6.50 3.34
C LYS A 154 11.11 -8.03 3.41
N ASP A 155 9.93 -8.61 3.61
CA ASP A 155 9.82 -10.01 4.03
C ASP A 155 9.57 -10.98 2.87
N ILE A 156 9.09 -10.48 1.72
CA ILE A 156 8.92 -11.29 0.50
C ILE A 156 10.12 -11.09 -0.44
N HIS A 157 10.57 -9.86 -0.64
CA HIS A 157 11.62 -9.56 -1.60
C HIS A 157 13.01 -9.29 -1.00
N ASN A 158 13.17 -9.39 0.34
CA ASN A 158 14.43 -9.12 1.05
C ASN A 158 15.04 -7.73 0.77
N TYR A 159 14.18 -6.73 0.54
CA TYR A 159 14.57 -5.34 0.35
C TYR A 159 14.18 -4.53 1.58
N GLU A 160 15.17 -3.95 2.30
CA GLU A 160 14.91 -3.13 3.48
C GLU A 160 14.52 -1.69 3.05
N PRO A 161 13.23 -1.36 2.98
CA PRO A 161 12.83 -0.02 2.55
C PRO A 161 13.14 1.01 3.63
N ILE A 162 13.57 2.21 3.20
CA ILE A 162 13.65 3.36 4.10
C ILE A 162 12.22 3.75 4.49
N VAL A 163 11.92 3.79 5.77
CA VAL A 163 10.61 4.17 6.29
C VAL A 163 10.58 5.63 6.72
N PRO A 164 9.40 6.27 6.67
CA PRO A 164 8.13 5.77 6.14
C PRO A 164 8.08 5.72 4.60
N ILE A 165 7.15 4.93 4.05
CA ILE A 165 6.75 5.03 2.64
C ILE A 165 5.71 6.14 2.57
N ASP A 166 6.00 7.20 1.82
CA ASP A 166 5.15 8.39 1.76
C ASP A 166 3.86 8.16 0.95
N ASN A 167 2.82 8.95 1.22
CA ASN A 167 1.60 8.90 0.44
C ASN A 167 1.86 9.28 -1.02
N CYS A 168 1.31 8.55 -1.97
CA CYS A 168 1.56 8.65 -3.41
C CYS A 168 3.05 8.51 -3.79
N GLU A 169 3.86 7.91 -2.92
CA GLU A 169 5.20 7.48 -3.31
C GLU A 169 5.12 6.24 -4.20
N VAL A 170 5.95 6.23 -5.25
CA VAL A 170 6.04 5.12 -6.20
C VAL A 170 7.40 4.45 -6.06
N ILE A 171 7.37 3.13 -5.95
CA ILE A 171 8.54 2.28 -5.93
C ILE A 171 8.50 1.43 -7.20
N LYS A 172 9.52 1.57 -8.04
CA LYS A 172 9.68 0.78 -9.25
C LYS A 172 10.39 -0.52 -8.90
N TYR A 173 9.81 -1.64 -9.27
CA TYR A 173 10.35 -2.97 -9.06
C TYR A 173 10.64 -3.67 -10.39
N ASP A 174 11.90 -3.94 -10.63
CA ASP A 174 12.34 -4.80 -11.71
C ASP A 174 12.33 -6.27 -11.25
N TYR A 175 11.29 -6.99 -11.63
CA TYR A 175 11.10 -8.38 -11.24
C TYR A 175 12.20 -9.29 -11.78
N LYS A 176 12.70 -9.05 -13.00
CA LYS A 176 13.71 -9.91 -13.65
C LYS A 176 15.05 -9.84 -12.93
N ASN A 177 15.41 -8.64 -12.45
CA ASN A 177 16.69 -8.39 -11.78
C ASN A 177 16.56 -8.36 -10.25
N ASN A 178 15.34 -8.46 -9.71
CA ASN A 178 15.01 -8.31 -8.29
C ASN A 178 15.61 -7.01 -7.68
N THR A 179 15.42 -5.88 -8.37
CA THR A 179 15.91 -4.58 -7.95
C THR A 179 14.79 -3.58 -7.76
N PHE A 180 14.98 -2.67 -6.78
CA PHE A 180 14.02 -1.65 -6.41
C PHE A 180 14.61 -0.25 -6.56
N GLU A 181 13.83 0.67 -7.12
CA GLU A 181 14.17 2.08 -7.25
C GLU A 181 13.06 2.94 -6.63
N ARG A 182 13.41 3.70 -5.56
CA ARG A 182 12.52 4.68 -4.94
C ARG A 182 12.75 6.05 -5.56
N ASN A 183 11.68 6.84 -5.64
CA ASN A 183 11.75 8.25 -6.06
C ASN A 183 12.36 8.46 -7.46
N PHE A 184 12.25 7.47 -8.34
CA PHE A 184 12.73 7.58 -9.71
C PHE A 184 12.03 8.72 -10.50
N MET A 185 10.98 9.32 -9.95
CA MET A 185 10.18 10.41 -10.53
C MET A 185 10.25 11.70 -9.71
N ARG A 186 11.37 11.98 -9.02
CA ARG A 186 11.60 13.27 -8.34
C ARG A 186 12.06 14.35 -9.28
#